data_ee2701d7fe935382ef3464d650f5e219
#
_entry.id   ee2701d7fe935382ef3464d650f5e219
#
_cell.length_a   1.000
_cell.length_b   1.000
_cell.length_c   1.000
_cell.angle_alpha   90.00
_cell.angle_beta   90.00
_cell.angle_gamma   90.00
#
_symmetry.space_group_name_H-M   'P 1'
#
loop_
_entity.id
_entity.type
_entity.pdbx_description
1 polymer ?
#
loop_
_entity_poly.entity_id
_entity_poly.type
_entity_poly.pdbx_seq_one_letter_code
_entity_poly.pdbx_strand_id
1 'polypeptide(L)'
;MAKTKPETGRPRWVPVVEFVTVIVTLALMVLGCMMVLPNYMMIVGGRPVLLNQETVDLRDARLSVEEYEALREKMGDKEILWSVPIGGQYHESSSEYIILDQLKEEEIPNFRYLPNLKTVDAGECADHGAVTALQEAYPGLNVEWMIHLGGEKWSRDMDSLDLREIPVTAQELMDTLGYFADGTQVRLKEFSLTDEEIRTLTETYPELQIFWGVELMGEIYSSGEKKLSFAGQSVDPDVLASVADQFTGVEEMDLTDCGLSIAELVRIQEVYPGAVLLSEMELHGLKFTTLAEELDFSGIQMASFEEIEQAVRVMPNLKKVIMSDCGFSNEQMDELNRRHEDVMFVWTVYFSVYSLRTDALGFCASDLPQYGYVAPRLRNKDLEPLKYCTELTALDLGHMDYDDLSFLKDMHKLEYLILVDARFTDISVIGQMKNLKYLEIFKNEIQDLSPLLECKNLRHLNVGFVRGFDYTPLTQMTWLERLWYPGHILEDAQRQAIVDALPNTEVYMPRYDPDGSTGGKWREADIYFEMRNLFGMFYQPGGTGMNQDN
;
A
#
# COMPACT_ATOMS: atom_id res chain seq x y z
N MET A 1 8.21 133.79 -55.81
CA MET A 1 9.19 132.85 -56.36
C MET A 1 9.54 131.82 -55.30
N ALA A 2 8.91 130.71 -55.35
CA ALA A 2 9.09 129.62 -54.38
C ALA A 2 9.83 128.47 -55.10
N LYS A 3 10.94 127.99 -54.55
CA LYS A 3 11.67 126.84 -55.03
C LYS A 3 11.17 125.62 -54.32
N THR A 4 10.59 124.68 -55.05
CA THR A 4 10.25 123.35 -54.64
C THR A 4 11.48 122.48 -54.53
N LYS A 5 11.64 121.73 -53.41
CA LYS A 5 12.60 120.68 -53.26
C LYS A 5 12.06 119.38 -53.79
N PRO A 6 12.85 118.49 -54.38
CA PRO A 6 12.36 117.17 -54.84
C PRO A 6 12.26 116.14 -53.65
N GLU A 7 11.17 115.44 -53.60
CA GLU A 7 11.01 114.25 -52.75
C GLU A 7 11.86 113.09 -53.27
N THR A 8 12.75 112.55 -52.46
CA THR A 8 13.47 111.33 -52.75
C THR A 8 12.63 110.14 -52.38
N GLY A 9 11.94 109.54 -53.34
CA GLY A 9 11.21 108.35 -53.14
C GLY A 9 12.13 107.17 -52.73
N ARG A 10 11.74 106.43 -51.67
CA ARG A 10 12.43 105.19 -51.31
C ARG A 10 12.35 104.17 -52.45
N PRO A 11 13.43 103.42 -52.77
CA PRO A 11 13.43 102.46 -53.84
C PRO A 11 12.40 101.30 -53.56
N ARG A 12 11.70 100.92 -54.60
CA ARG A 12 10.60 99.89 -54.56
C ARG A 12 11.01 98.52 -54.01
N TRP A 13 12.30 98.21 -53.89
CA TRP A 13 12.81 96.90 -53.40
C TRP A 13 13.01 96.88 -51.86
N VAL A 14 13.04 98.01 -51.16
CA VAL A 14 13.21 98.06 -49.67
C VAL A 14 12.11 97.23 -48.93
N PRO A 15 10.84 97.38 -49.21
CA PRO A 15 9.83 96.55 -48.48
C PRO A 15 9.93 95.07 -48.79
N VAL A 16 10.45 94.66 -50.00
CA VAL A 16 10.67 93.25 -50.33
C VAL A 16 11.83 92.64 -49.54
N VAL A 17 12.94 93.42 -49.39
CA VAL A 17 14.09 92.99 -48.61
C VAL A 17 13.72 92.90 -47.12
N GLU A 18 12.99 93.89 -46.59
CA GLU A 18 12.47 93.78 -45.20
C GLU A 18 11.56 92.58 -44.98
N PHE A 19 10.65 92.26 -45.89
CA PHE A 19 9.80 91.12 -45.82
C PHE A 19 10.56 89.79 -45.91
N VAL A 20 11.51 89.66 -46.80
CA VAL A 20 12.39 88.48 -46.93
C VAL A 20 13.25 88.31 -45.67
N THR A 21 13.81 89.44 -45.13
CA THR A 21 14.56 89.35 -43.89
C THR A 21 13.76 88.90 -42.70
N VAL A 22 12.52 89.37 -42.56
CA VAL A 22 11.60 88.94 -41.53
C VAL A 22 11.28 87.44 -41.67
N ILE A 23 11.02 86.97 -42.90
CA ILE A 23 10.75 85.49 -43.13
C ILE A 23 12.01 84.68 -42.83
N VAL A 24 13.18 85.08 -43.28
CA VAL A 24 14.42 84.36 -43.00
C VAL A 24 14.75 84.38 -41.51
N THR A 25 14.49 85.48 -40.80
CA THR A 25 14.72 85.57 -39.34
C THR A 25 13.72 84.67 -38.59
N LEU A 26 12.45 84.68 -38.99
CA LEU A 26 11.43 83.78 -38.47
C LEU A 26 11.76 82.29 -38.75
N ALA A 27 12.23 81.99 -39.97
CA ALA A 27 12.65 80.66 -40.34
C ALA A 27 13.87 80.19 -39.52
N LEU A 28 14.87 81.07 -39.31
CA LEU A 28 16.06 80.80 -38.48
C LEU A 28 15.66 80.66 -36.98
N MET A 29 14.74 81.51 -36.50
CA MET A 29 14.20 81.34 -35.14
C MET A 29 13.43 80.01 -34.97
N VAL A 30 12.63 79.65 -35.93
CA VAL A 30 11.94 78.36 -35.92
C VAL A 30 12.92 77.20 -36.00
N LEU A 31 13.91 77.29 -36.88
CA LEU A 31 14.99 76.29 -37.00
C LEU A 31 15.81 76.17 -35.70
N GLY A 32 16.15 77.34 -35.11
CA GLY A 32 16.84 77.40 -33.83
C GLY A 32 16.03 76.84 -32.70
N CYS A 33 14.74 77.14 -32.66
CA CYS A 33 13.81 76.52 -31.70
C CYS A 33 13.70 74.99 -31.92
N MET A 34 13.61 74.54 -33.17
CA MET A 34 13.61 73.13 -33.50
C MET A 34 14.87 72.38 -33.10
N MET A 35 16.04 73.01 -33.14
CA MET A 35 17.32 72.42 -32.71
C MET A 35 17.56 72.44 -31.20
N VAL A 36 17.03 73.41 -30.49
CA VAL A 36 17.35 73.66 -29.07
C VAL A 36 16.23 73.11 -28.13
N LEU A 37 14.95 73.21 -28.52
CA LEU A 37 13.83 72.75 -27.77
C LEU A 37 13.91 71.26 -27.35
N PRO A 38 14.36 70.34 -28.24
CA PRO A 38 14.47 68.91 -27.86
C PRO A 38 15.47 68.64 -26.75
N ASN A 39 16.39 69.54 -26.46
CA ASN A 39 17.36 69.40 -25.36
C ASN A 39 16.83 69.90 -24.00
N TYR A 40 15.74 70.68 -24.00
CA TYR A 40 15.15 71.25 -22.78
C TYR A 40 13.71 70.82 -22.53
N MET A 41 13.01 70.29 -23.53
CA MET A 41 11.63 69.91 -23.45
C MET A 41 11.36 68.73 -24.38
N MET A 42 10.54 67.77 -23.89
CA MET A 42 10.02 66.64 -24.66
C MET A 42 8.50 66.65 -24.58
N ILE A 43 7.83 66.26 -25.65
CA ILE A 43 6.39 66.01 -25.61
C ILE A 43 6.19 64.56 -25.33
N VAL A 44 5.54 64.24 -24.20
CA VAL A 44 5.30 62.86 -23.74
C VAL A 44 3.84 62.74 -23.30
N GLY A 45 3.13 61.75 -23.80
CA GLY A 45 1.68 61.58 -23.56
C GLY A 45 0.88 62.82 -23.95
N GLY A 46 1.30 63.55 -25.02
CA GLY A 46 0.65 64.77 -25.50
C GLY A 46 0.90 66.03 -24.63
N ARG A 47 1.76 65.93 -23.62
CA ARG A 47 2.10 67.05 -22.70
C ARG A 47 3.55 67.47 -22.85
N PRO A 48 3.87 68.79 -22.81
CA PRO A 48 5.25 69.25 -22.79
C PRO A 48 5.87 69.04 -21.40
N VAL A 49 7.00 68.36 -21.36
CA VAL A 49 7.79 68.06 -20.15
C VAL A 49 9.12 68.78 -20.22
N LEU A 50 9.44 69.57 -19.22
CA LEU A 50 10.73 70.24 -19.09
C LEU A 50 11.76 69.29 -18.48
N LEU A 51 12.83 68.99 -19.22
CA LEU A 51 13.87 68.02 -18.82
C LEU A 51 14.77 68.47 -17.66
N ASN A 52 14.67 69.75 -17.24
CA ASN A 52 15.42 70.30 -16.10
C ASN A 52 14.71 70.17 -14.75
N GLN A 53 13.48 69.69 -14.71
CA GLN A 53 12.72 69.43 -13.47
C GLN A 53 13.34 68.24 -12.71
N GLU A 54 13.36 68.33 -11.36
CA GLU A 54 13.83 67.22 -10.51
C GLU A 54 12.79 66.12 -10.39
N THR A 55 11.51 66.46 -10.41
CA THR A 55 10.38 65.53 -10.36
C THR A 55 9.37 65.89 -11.44
N VAL A 56 8.89 64.91 -12.19
CA VAL A 56 7.84 65.07 -13.20
C VAL A 56 6.68 64.13 -12.86
N ASP A 57 5.49 64.69 -12.71
CA ASP A 57 4.26 63.92 -12.47
C ASP A 57 3.48 63.74 -13.79
N LEU A 58 3.47 62.50 -14.26
CA LEU A 58 2.78 62.06 -15.49
C LEU A 58 1.76 60.94 -15.22
N ARG A 59 1.33 60.78 -13.98
CA ARG A 59 0.36 59.69 -13.62
C ARG A 59 -0.94 59.78 -14.40
N ASP A 60 -1.41 60.97 -14.77
CA ASP A 60 -2.58 61.19 -15.60
C ASP A 60 -2.32 61.09 -17.12
N ALA A 61 -1.04 60.93 -17.57
CA ALA A 61 -0.67 61.02 -18.96
C ALA A 61 -0.54 59.64 -19.59
N ARG A 62 -1.34 58.79 -19.63
CA ARG A 62 -1.40 57.43 -20.25
C ARG A 62 -0.21 57.14 -21.20
N LEU A 63 1.00 57.08 -20.64
CA LEU A 63 2.21 56.83 -21.40
C LEU A 63 2.29 55.35 -21.85
N SER A 64 2.83 55.14 -23.03
CA SER A 64 3.37 53.84 -23.40
C SER A 64 4.72 53.60 -22.70
N VAL A 65 5.15 52.34 -22.63
CA VAL A 65 6.44 51.97 -22.05
C VAL A 65 7.59 52.62 -22.85
N GLU A 66 7.48 52.69 -24.16
CA GLU A 66 8.46 53.31 -25.04
C GLU A 66 8.58 54.83 -24.80
N GLU A 67 7.45 55.50 -24.58
CA GLU A 67 7.45 56.95 -24.24
C GLU A 67 8.12 57.20 -22.88
N TYR A 68 7.82 56.32 -21.90
CA TYR A 68 8.47 56.40 -20.58
C TYR A 68 9.98 56.16 -20.68
N GLU A 69 10.43 55.11 -21.38
CA GLU A 69 11.85 54.80 -21.54
C GLU A 69 12.60 55.92 -22.26
N ALA A 70 12.02 56.49 -23.32
CA ALA A 70 12.61 57.62 -24.03
C ALA A 70 12.72 58.87 -23.14
N LEU A 71 11.75 59.10 -22.24
CA LEU A 71 11.82 60.17 -21.25
C LEU A 71 12.90 59.89 -20.19
N ARG A 72 12.93 58.65 -19.67
CA ARG A 72 13.89 58.16 -18.67
C ARG A 72 15.34 58.32 -19.15
N GLU A 73 15.61 57.98 -20.42
CA GLU A 73 16.94 58.16 -21.04
C GLU A 73 17.41 59.64 -20.99
N LYS A 74 16.47 60.60 -21.20
CA LYS A 74 16.79 62.03 -21.20
C LYS A 74 16.83 62.66 -19.81
N MET A 75 16.04 62.17 -18.88
CA MET A 75 15.94 62.69 -17.52
C MET A 75 16.98 62.10 -16.56
N GLY A 76 17.58 60.95 -16.90
CA GLY A 76 18.56 60.27 -16.05
C GLY A 76 17.94 59.81 -14.72
N ASP A 77 18.59 60.14 -13.59
CA ASP A 77 18.18 59.69 -12.24
C ASP A 77 17.05 60.53 -11.60
N LYS A 78 16.48 61.47 -12.35
CA LYS A 78 15.41 62.34 -11.85
C LYS A 78 14.10 61.53 -11.66
N GLU A 79 13.29 61.98 -10.74
CA GLU A 79 12.04 61.27 -10.40
C GLU A 79 10.96 61.48 -11.47
N ILE A 80 10.40 60.36 -11.98
CA ILE A 80 9.26 60.34 -12.90
C ILE A 80 8.14 59.55 -12.24
N LEU A 81 7.08 60.22 -11.83
CA LEU A 81 5.86 59.59 -11.36
C LEU A 81 4.97 59.33 -12.59
N TRP A 82 4.66 58.08 -12.86
CA TRP A 82 3.86 57.69 -14.01
C TRP A 82 2.95 56.52 -13.71
N SER A 83 2.03 56.21 -14.58
CA SER A 83 1.17 55.04 -14.50
C SER A 83 1.57 54.02 -15.56
N VAL A 84 1.85 52.80 -15.11
CA VAL A 84 2.34 51.66 -15.89
C VAL A 84 1.18 50.98 -16.61
N PRO A 85 1.22 50.78 -17.91
CA PRO A 85 0.17 50.06 -18.63
C PRO A 85 0.33 48.54 -18.42
N ILE A 86 -0.64 47.91 -17.77
CA ILE A 86 -0.72 46.46 -17.53
C ILE A 86 -2.21 46.07 -17.53
N GLY A 87 -2.57 44.97 -18.20
CA GLY A 87 -3.92 44.45 -18.22
C GLY A 87 -4.96 45.40 -18.85
N GLY A 88 -4.52 46.25 -19.80
CA GLY A 88 -5.40 47.25 -20.40
C GLY A 88 -5.75 48.43 -19.47
N GLN A 89 -5.17 48.50 -18.31
CA GLN A 89 -5.35 49.53 -17.29
C GLN A 89 -4.02 50.26 -17.03
N TYR A 90 -4.07 51.37 -16.27
CA TYR A 90 -2.89 52.15 -15.90
C TYR A 90 -2.76 52.17 -14.38
N HIS A 91 -1.62 51.65 -13.86
CA HIS A 91 -1.33 51.50 -12.45
C HIS A 91 -0.22 52.47 -12.02
N GLU A 92 -0.42 53.22 -10.95
CA GLU A 92 0.63 54.13 -10.46
C GLU A 92 1.92 53.36 -10.13
N SER A 93 3.06 53.86 -10.56
CA SER A 93 4.36 53.21 -10.32
C SER A 93 4.73 53.03 -8.86
N SER A 94 4.04 53.72 -7.94
CA SER A 94 4.17 53.59 -6.47
C SER A 94 3.25 52.57 -5.84
N SER A 95 2.37 51.91 -6.60
CA SER A 95 1.36 50.99 -6.08
C SER A 95 1.98 49.78 -5.37
N GLU A 96 1.44 49.44 -4.21
CA GLU A 96 1.76 48.19 -3.48
C GLU A 96 0.77 47.07 -3.78
N TYR A 97 -0.40 47.37 -4.32
CA TYR A 97 -1.48 46.47 -4.68
C TYR A 97 -2.13 46.93 -5.98
N ILE A 98 -2.40 46.00 -6.90
CA ILE A 98 -3.13 46.24 -8.13
C ILE A 98 -4.19 45.14 -8.37
N ILE A 99 -5.27 45.49 -9.08
CA ILE A 99 -6.29 44.55 -9.54
C ILE A 99 -6.18 44.46 -11.07
N LEU A 100 -6.22 43.24 -11.59
CA LEU A 100 -6.18 42.97 -13.01
C LEU A 100 -7.42 42.16 -13.44
N ASP A 101 -8.18 42.71 -14.38
CA ASP A 101 -9.29 41.99 -15.02
C ASP A 101 -8.81 41.10 -16.16
N GLN A 102 -7.63 41.38 -16.71
CA GLN A 102 -6.95 40.61 -17.75
C GLN A 102 -5.44 40.83 -17.64
N LEU A 103 -4.70 39.87 -18.15
CA LEU A 103 -3.23 39.95 -18.28
C LEU A 103 -2.81 39.24 -19.54
N LYS A 104 -1.84 39.80 -20.26
CA LYS A 104 -1.18 39.14 -21.37
C LYS A 104 0.27 38.87 -21.03
N GLU A 105 0.80 37.75 -21.50
CA GLU A 105 2.20 37.36 -21.26
C GLU A 105 3.20 38.43 -21.71
N GLU A 106 2.93 39.16 -22.82
CA GLU A 106 3.75 40.26 -23.34
C GLU A 106 3.84 41.46 -22.39
N GLU A 107 2.90 41.61 -21.44
CA GLU A 107 2.86 42.69 -20.45
C GLU A 107 3.66 42.38 -19.18
N ILE A 108 4.04 41.12 -18.94
CA ILE A 108 4.75 40.67 -17.72
C ILE A 108 6.05 41.50 -17.50
N PRO A 109 6.87 41.81 -18.50
CA PRO A 109 8.06 42.66 -18.31
C PRO A 109 7.75 44.04 -17.73
N ASN A 110 6.53 44.55 -17.85
CA ASN A 110 6.14 45.87 -17.36
C ASN A 110 6.06 45.95 -15.83
N PHE A 111 5.91 44.80 -15.14
CA PHE A 111 5.92 44.73 -13.67
C PHE A 111 7.23 45.25 -13.05
N ARG A 112 8.34 45.27 -13.79
CA ARG A 112 9.61 45.87 -13.34
C ARG A 112 9.48 47.34 -13.00
N TYR A 113 8.46 48.03 -13.52
CA TYR A 113 8.20 49.44 -13.26
C TYR A 113 7.30 49.70 -12.04
N LEU A 114 6.91 48.63 -11.31
CA LEU A 114 6.15 48.67 -10.07
C LEU A 114 7.02 48.17 -8.89
N PRO A 115 8.11 48.88 -8.52
CA PRO A 115 9.10 48.37 -7.56
C PRO A 115 8.56 48.12 -6.14
N ASN A 116 7.43 48.72 -5.80
CA ASN A 116 6.80 48.60 -4.48
C ASN A 116 5.67 47.58 -4.45
N LEU A 117 5.36 46.92 -5.59
CA LEU A 117 4.24 46.00 -5.71
C LEU A 117 4.46 44.76 -4.85
N LYS A 118 3.48 44.41 -4.00
CA LYS A 118 3.49 43.28 -3.11
C LYS A 118 2.42 42.24 -3.49
N THR A 119 1.27 42.73 -3.94
CA THR A 119 0.13 41.87 -4.24
C THR A 119 -0.54 42.28 -5.55
N VAL A 120 -0.89 41.27 -6.35
CA VAL A 120 -1.71 41.36 -7.55
C VAL A 120 -2.96 40.54 -7.35
N ASP A 121 -4.10 41.16 -7.40
CA ASP A 121 -5.38 40.46 -7.50
C ASP A 121 -5.72 40.26 -8.98
N ALA A 122 -5.57 39.02 -9.43
CA ALA A 122 -5.85 38.56 -10.78
C ALA A 122 -7.08 37.60 -10.80
N GLY A 123 -7.98 37.72 -9.82
CA GLY A 123 -9.13 36.84 -9.66
C GLY A 123 -10.12 36.87 -10.84
N GLU A 124 -10.09 37.93 -11.65
CA GLU A 124 -10.90 38.06 -12.88
C GLU A 124 -10.16 37.61 -14.14
N CYS A 125 -8.85 37.35 -14.08
CA CYS A 125 -8.06 36.96 -15.23
C CYS A 125 -8.35 35.52 -15.69
N ALA A 126 -8.88 35.38 -16.90
CA ALA A 126 -9.18 34.08 -17.49
C ALA A 126 -7.97 33.42 -18.17
N ASP A 127 -6.90 34.17 -18.45
CA ASP A 127 -5.65 33.63 -19.01
C ASP A 127 -4.75 33.12 -17.86
N HIS A 128 -4.98 31.87 -17.46
CA HIS A 128 -4.25 31.21 -16.38
C HIS A 128 -2.75 31.06 -16.71
N GLY A 129 -2.42 30.89 -18.01
CA GLY A 129 -1.04 30.79 -18.47
C GLY A 129 -0.26 32.09 -18.23
N ALA A 130 -0.84 33.24 -18.56
CA ALA A 130 -0.23 34.55 -18.30
C ALA A 130 -0.07 34.80 -16.79
N VAL A 131 -1.05 34.41 -15.95
CA VAL A 131 -0.97 34.58 -14.49
C VAL A 131 0.12 33.69 -13.90
N THR A 132 0.23 32.45 -14.37
CA THR A 132 1.28 31.51 -13.94
C THR A 132 2.68 32.02 -14.35
N ALA A 133 2.81 32.49 -15.60
CA ALA A 133 4.06 33.09 -16.08
C ALA A 133 4.46 34.34 -15.26
N LEU A 134 3.50 35.16 -14.82
CA LEU A 134 3.76 36.24 -13.89
C LEU A 134 4.32 35.76 -12.55
N GLN A 135 3.74 34.72 -11.99
CA GLN A 135 4.19 34.13 -10.71
C GLN A 135 5.62 33.57 -10.82
N GLU A 136 5.95 32.92 -11.94
CA GLU A 136 7.29 32.40 -12.23
C GLU A 136 8.32 33.52 -12.43
N ALA A 137 7.94 34.58 -13.15
CA ALA A 137 8.81 35.72 -13.40
C ALA A 137 9.11 36.56 -12.14
N TYR A 138 8.15 36.62 -11.21
CA TYR A 138 8.23 37.41 -9.98
C TYR A 138 7.84 36.55 -8.74
N PRO A 139 8.68 35.60 -8.31
CA PRO A 139 8.37 34.65 -7.24
C PRO A 139 8.18 35.28 -5.84
N GLY A 140 8.57 36.54 -5.68
CA GLY A 140 8.34 37.32 -4.45
C GLY A 140 7.03 38.10 -4.43
N LEU A 141 6.26 38.05 -5.51
CA LEU A 141 4.97 38.74 -5.63
C LEU A 141 3.85 37.82 -5.19
N ASN A 142 2.97 38.31 -4.32
CA ASN A 142 1.74 37.60 -3.97
C ASN A 142 0.72 37.80 -5.10
N VAL A 143 0.43 36.73 -5.87
CA VAL A 143 -0.57 36.76 -6.95
C VAL A 143 -1.79 35.93 -6.53
N GLU A 144 -2.88 36.62 -6.25
CA GLU A 144 -4.17 36.01 -5.87
C GLU A 144 -5.00 35.81 -7.14
N TRP A 145 -5.37 34.56 -7.46
CA TRP A 145 -6.14 34.26 -8.64
C TRP A 145 -7.00 33.01 -8.50
N MET A 146 -7.99 32.89 -9.36
CA MET A 146 -8.94 31.79 -9.40
C MET A 146 -8.88 31.08 -10.76
N ILE A 147 -9.18 29.79 -10.78
CA ILE A 147 -9.33 29.03 -12.01
C ILE A 147 -10.73 29.27 -12.58
N HIS A 148 -10.83 29.70 -13.83
CA HIS A 148 -12.08 29.89 -14.55
C HIS A 148 -12.42 28.64 -15.36
N LEU A 149 -13.49 27.93 -15.00
CA LEU A 149 -13.91 26.69 -15.66
C LEU A 149 -15.44 26.57 -15.62
N GLY A 150 -16.06 26.30 -16.78
CA GLY A 150 -17.50 26.15 -16.91
C GLY A 150 -18.30 27.42 -16.58
N GLY A 151 -17.69 28.60 -16.70
CA GLY A 151 -18.29 29.88 -16.36
C GLY A 151 -18.25 30.24 -14.86
N GLU A 152 -17.67 29.39 -14.04
CA GLU A 152 -17.50 29.57 -12.60
C GLU A 152 -16.02 29.79 -12.24
N LYS A 153 -15.77 30.25 -10.99
CA LYS A 153 -14.43 30.49 -10.46
C LYS A 153 -14.13 29.53 -9.32
N TRP A 154 -12.97 28.87 -9.41
CA TRP A 154 -12.57 27.82 -8.50
C TRP A 154 -11.23 28.15 -7.83
N SER A 155 -11.10 27.78 -6.55
CA SER A 155 -9.80 27.87 -5.85
C SER A 155 -8.86 26.77 -6.34
N ARG A 156 -7.57 27.07 -6.45
CA ARG A 156 -6.54 26.11 -6.82
C ARG A 156 -6.34 24.99 -5.79
N ASP A 157 -6.53 25.32 -4.50
CA ASP A 157 -6.19 24.45 -3.37
C ASP A 157 -7.41 23.66 -2.87
N MET A 158 -8.41 23.45 -3.73
CA MET A 158 -9.59 22.70 -3.32
C MET A 158 -9.36 21.20 -3.43
N ASP A 159 -9.86 20.43 -2.45
CA ASP A 159 -9.76 18.97 -2.43
C ASP A 159 -10.71 18.30 -3.43
N SER A 160 -11.79 18.97 -3.84
CA SER A 160 -12.83 18.39 -4.68
C SER A 160 -13.50 19.44 -5.57
N LEU A 161 -13.58 19.10 -6.87
CA LEU A 161 -14.21 19.89 -7.93
C LEU A 161 -15.44 19.13 -8.46
N ASP A 162 -16.64 19.59 -8.11
CA ASP A 162 -17.90 18.99 -8.57
C ASP A 162 -18.45 19.71 -9.81
N LEU A 163 -18.31 19.09 -10.97
CA LEU A 163 -18.75 19.62 -12.26
C LEU A 163 -20.02 18.94 -12.81
N ARG A 164 -20.71 18.14 -11.98
CA ARG A 164 -21.90 17.40 -12.45
C ARG A 164 -23.04 18.28 -12.95
N GLU A 165 -23.22 19.45 -12.37
CA GLU A 165 -24.24 20.42 -12.79
C GLU A 165 -23.69 21.57 -13.66
N ILE A 166 -22.38 21.55 -13.97
CA ILE A 166 -21.69 22.61 -14.68
C ILE A 166 -21.33 22.11 -16.08
N PRO A 167 -21.81 22.78 -17.15
CA PRO A 167 -21.48 22.39 -18.50
C PRO A 167 -20.03 22.73 -18.80
N VAL A 168 -19.21 21.71 -19.05
CA VAL A 168 -17.81 21.82 -19.44
C VAL A 168 -17.54 20.98 -20.67
N THR A 169 -16.62 21.41 -21.49
CA THR A 169 -16.13 20.66 -22.65
C THR A 169 -14.81 19.97 -22.33
N ALA A 170 -14.47 18.92 -23.08
CA ALA A 170 -13.18 18.25 -22.96
C ALA A 170 -12.02 19.23 -23.14
N GLN A 171 -12.13 20.19 -24.07
CA GLN A 171 -11.10 21.19 -24.31
C GLN A 171 -10.91 22.12 -23.11
N GLU A 172 -11.99 22.62 -22.51
CA GLU A 172 -11.89 23.45 -21.29
C GLU A 172 -11.23 22.70 -20.15
N LEU A 173 -11.54 21.40 -19.98
CA LEU A 173 -10.89 20.56 -18.97
C LEU A 173 -9.40 20.38 -19.28
N MET A 174 -9.05 20.10 -20.55
CA MET A 174 -7.64 19.98 -20.98
C MET A 174 -6.83 21.26 -20.76
N ASP A 175 -7.45 22.43 -20.90
CA ASP A 175 -6.78 23.71 -20.77
C ASP A 175 -6.65 24.15 -19.29
N THR A 176 -7.44 23.56 -18.36
CA THR A 176 -7.57 24.11 -17.01
C THR A 176 -7.22 23.15 -15.86
N LEU A 177 -7.40 21.84 -16.03
CA LEU A 177 -7.21 20.88 -14.92
C LEU A 177 -5.79 20.87 -14.37
N GLY A 178 -4.78 21.14 -15.20
CA GLY A 178 -3.38 21.21 -14.77
C GLY A 178 -3.05 22.37 -13.80
N TYR A 179 -4.00 23.27 -13.55
CA TYR A 179 -3.82 24.36 -12.57
C TYR A 179 -4.32 24.01 -11.16
N PHE A 180 -5.05 22.92 -11.01
CA PHE A 180 -5.50 22.43 -9.69
C PHE A 180 -4.36 21.68 -8.97
N ALA A 181 -4.47 21.60 -7.65
CA ALA A 181 -3.51 20.87 -6.83
C ALA A 181 -3.55 19.34 -7.11
N ASP A 182 -2.40 18.68 -6.96
CA ASP A 182 -2.30 17.21 -7.04
C ASP A 182 -3.25 16.54 -6.06
N GLY A 183 -3.93 15.48 -6.52
CA GLY A 183 -4.89 14.74 -5.71
C GLY A 183 -6.31 15.31 -5.68
N THR A 184 -6.57 16.46 -6.33
CA THR A 184 -7.92 17.03 -6.44
C THR A 184 -8.88 16.02 -7.08
N GLN A 185 -10.03 15.82 -6.44
CA GLN A 185 -11.10 14.96 -6.97
C GLN A 185 -11.97 15.75 -7.94
N VAL A 186 -12.02 15.33 -9.20
CA VAL A 186 -12.85 15.94 -10.25
C VAL A 186 -14.03 15.03 -10.56
N ARG A 187 -15.26 15.51 -10.32
CA ARG A 187 -16.50 14.78 -10.62
C ARG A 187 -17.18 15.38 -11.82
N LEU A 188 -17.18 14.62 -12.91
CA LEU A 188 -17.78 15.02 -14.18
C LEU A 188 -19.26 14.62 -14.23
N LYS A 189 -20.03 15.35 -15.03
CA LYS A 189 -21.40 14.97 -15.37
C LYS A 189 -21.40 13.68 -16.19
N GLU A 190 -22.39 12.84 -15.94
CA GLU A 190 -22.65 11.61 -16.66
C GLU A 190 -22.77 11.86 -18.16
N PHE A 191 -22.08 11.03 -18.98
CA PHE A 191 -22.10 11.10 -20.45
C PHE A 191 -21.80 12.48 -21.06
N SER A 192 -21.12 13.36 -20.32
CA SER A 192 -20.71 14.67 -20.84
C SER A 192 -19.54 14.58 -21.81
N LEU A 193 -18.75 13.51 -21.70
CA LEU A 193 -17.55 13.23 -22.48
C LEU A 193 -17.61 11.83 -23.08
N THR A 194 -16.90 11.62 -24.16
CA THR A 194 -16.67 10.30 -24.76
C THR A 194 -15.61 9.52 -24.03
N ASP A 195 -15.57 8.18 -24.15
CA ASP A 195 -14.55 7.32 -23.55
C ASP A 195 -13.13 7.71 -23.97
N GLU A 196 -12.93 8.19 -25.22
CA GLU A 196 -11.64 8.66 -25.71
C GLU A 196 -11.21 9.96 -25.04
N GLU A 197 -12.13 10.90 -24.83
CA GLU A 197 -11.87 12.15 -24.11
C GLU A 197 -11.55 11.89 -22.64
N ILE A 198 -12.28 11.00 -21.98
CA ILE A 198 -12.04 10.59 -20.60
C ILE A 198 -10.64 9.96 -20.48
N ARG A 199 -10.31 9.02 -21.37
CA ARG A 199 -8.99 8.39 -21.38
C ARG A 199 -7.88 9.43 -21.58
N THR A 200 -8.06 10.35 -22.51
CA THR A 200 -7.08 11.41 -22.78
C THR A 200 -6.88 12.30 -21.54
N LEU A 201 -7.95 12.67 -20.85
CA LEU A 201 -7.88 13.47 -19.62
C LEU A 201 -7.15 12.72 -18.49
N THR A 202 -7.48 11.45 -18.27
CA THR A 202 -6.87 10.63 -17.21
C THR A 202 -5.40 10.31 -17.47
N GLU A 203 -5.01 10.14 -18.74
CA GLU A 203 -3.61 9.97 -19.14
C GLU A 203 -2.81 11.27 -19.04
N THR A 204 -3.44 12.43 -19.31
CA THR A 204 -2.78 13.74 -19.24
C THR A 204 -2.61 14.23 -17.80
N TYR A 205 -3.55 13.95 -16.92
CA TYR A 205 -3.57 14.39 -15.52
C TYR A 205 -3.63 13.20 -14.55
N PRO A 206 -2.62 12.33 -14.53
CA PRO A 206 -2.60 11.14 -13.68
C PRO A 206 -2.52 11.45 -12.18
N GLU A 207 -2.15 12.68 -11.80
CA GLU A 207 -2.14 13.18 -10.44
C GLU A 207 -3.53 13.57 -9.90
N LEU A 208 -4.53 13.73 -10.78
CA LEU A 208 -5.90 14.06 -10.40
C LEU A 208 -6.75 12.79 -10.30
N GLN A 209 -7.78 12.85 -9.44
CA GLN A 209 -8.76 11.77 -9.33
C GLN A 209 -10.03 12.16 -10.12
N ILE A 210 -10.11 11.74 -11.38
CA ILE A 210 -11.23 12.10 -12.27
C ILE A 210 -12.28 11.00 -12.21
N PHE A 211 -13.54 11.36 -11.90
CA PHE A 211 -14.70 10.47 -11.80
C PHE A 211 -15.78 10.90 -12.79
N TRP A 212 -16.40 9.90 -13.46
CA TRP A 212 -17.49 10.05 -14.44
C TRP A 212 -18.60 9.05 -14.18
N GLY A 213 -19.71 9.14 -14.88
CA GLY A 213 -20.82 8.19 -14.81
C GLY A 213 -20.59 6.98 -15.70
N VAL A 214 -20.78 5.78 -15.14
CA VAL A 214 -20.74 4.49 -15.84
C VAL A 214 -22.15 3.89 -15.85
N GLU A 215 -22.72 3.64 -17.02
CA GLU A 215 -24.01 2.94 -17.13
C GLU A 215 -23.81 1.45 -16.96
N LEU A 216 -24.50 0.86 -15.98
CA LEU A 216 -24.42 -0.57 -15.70
C LEU A 216 -25.79 -1.08 -15.27
N MET A 217 -26.34 -2.04 -16.01
CA MET A 217 -27.66 -2.65 -15.75
C MET A 217 -28.83 -1.67 -15.65
N GLY A 218 -28.76 -0.55 -16.38
CA GLY A 218 -29.79 0.49 -16.41
C GLY A 218 -29.73 1.49 -15.26
N GLU A 219 -28.73 1.39 -14.42
CA GLU A 219 -28.40 2.35 -13.37
C GLU A 219 -27.08 3.05 -13.71
N ILE A 220 -26.86 4.23 -13.13
CA ILE A 220 -25.64 5.01 -13.35
C ILE A 220 -24.83 5.02 -12.06
N TYR A 221 -23.61 4.54 -12.13
CA TYR A 221 -22.65 4.51 -11.03
C TYR A 221 -21.52 5.52 -11.29
N SER A 222 -20.93 6.05 -10.25
CA SER A 222 -19.68 6.80 -10.38
C SER A 222 -18.52 5.85 -10.71
N SER A 223 -17.64 6.22 -11.62
CA SER A 223 -16.42 5.44 -11.92
C SER A 223 -15.51 5.26 -10.68
N GLY A 224 -15.65 6.12 -9.66
CA GLY A 224 -14.95 6.04 -8.38
C GLY A 224 -15.70 5.25 -7.31
N GLU A 225 -16.81 4.57 -7.67
CA GLU A 225 -17.58 3.78 -6.71
C GLU A 225 -16.74 2.64 -6.14
N LYS A 226 -16.65 2.58 -4.81
CA LYS A 226 -15.88 1.56 -4.11
C LYS A 226 -16.69 0.32 -3.81
N LYS A 227 -18.02 0.46 -3.78
CA LYS A 227 -18.95 -0.62 -3.47
C LYS A 227 -20.07 -0.65 -4.48
N LEU A 228 -20.19 -1.77 -5.18
CA LEU A 228 -21.30 -2.02 -6.11
C LEU A 228 -22.25 -3.05 -5.49
N SER A 229 -23.56 -2.83 -5.56
CA SER A 229 -24.56 -3.79 -5.08
C SER A 229 -25.54 -4.14 -6.17
N PHE A 230 -25.62 -5.45 -6.42
CA PHE A 230 -26.56 -6.07 -7.37
C PHE A 230 -27.44 -7.12 -6.69
N ALA A 231 -27.52 -7.08 -5.35
CA ALA A 231 -28.22 -8.08 -4.55
C ALA A 231 -29.63 -8.37 -5.07
N GLY A 232 -29.95 -9.64 -5.31
CA GLY A 232 -31.23 -10.11 -5.84
C GLY A 232 -31.50 -9.77 -7.31
N GLN A 233 -30.53 -9.24 -8.06
CA GLN A 233 -30.66 -8.93 -9.48
C GLN A 233 -30.11 -10.08 -10.34
N SER A 234 -30.57 -10.15 -11.60
CA SER A 234 -29.94 -11.03 -12.60
C SER A 234 -28.71 -10.34 -13.16
N VAL A 235 -27.53 -10.86 -12.85
CA VAL A 235 -26.24 -10.30 -13.26
C VAL A 235 -25.67 -11.13 -14.40
N ASP A 236 -25.25 -10.45 -15.47
CA ASP A 236 -24.49 -11.05 -16.56
C ASP A 236 -22.99 -10.70 -16.37
N PRO A 237 -22.12 -11.68 -16.14
CA PRO A 237 -20.67 -11.42 -15.97
C PRO A 237 -20.03 -10.73 -17.17
N ASP A 238 -20.54 -10.94 -18.40
CA ASP A 238 -20.01 -10.28 -19.60
C ASP A 238 -20.34 -8.78 -19.61
N VAL A 239 -21.48 -8.38 -19.06
CA VAL A 239 -21.84 -6.97 -18.90
C VAL A 239 -20.92 -6.31 -17.85
N LEU A 240 -20.68 -6.96 -16.71
CA LEU A 240 -19.72 -6.47 -15.70
C LEU A 240 -18.30 -6.33 -16.28
N ALA A 241 -17.86 -7.31 -17.06
CA ALA A 241 -16.54 -7.30 -17.69
C ALA A 241 -16.40 -6.16 -18.74
N SER A 242 -17.47 -5.82 -19.45
CA SER A 242 -17.42 -4.80 -20.50
C SER A 242 -17.19 -3.37 -20.00
N VAL A 243 -17.42 -3.12 -18.70
CA VAL A 243 -17.26 -1.79 -18.07
C VAL A 243 -16.21 -1.78 -16.94
N ALA A 244 -15.52 -2.89 -16.74
CA ALA A 244 -14.61 -3.03 -15.59
C ALA A 244 -13.45 -2.03 -15.62
N ASP A 245 -12.96 -1.68 -16.81
CA ASP A 245 -11.90 -0.70 -17.03
C ASP A 245 -12.35 0.76 -16.81
N GLN A 246 -13.67 0.99 -16.75
CA GLN A 246 -14.23 2.30 -16.45
C GLN A 246 -14.32 2.59 -14.94
N PHE A 247 -14.16 1.58 -14.08
CA PHE A 247 -14.16 1.76 -12.62
C PHE A 247 -12.74 1.91 -12.06
N THR A 248 -12.53 2.90 -11.23
CA THR A 248 -11.23 3.19 -10.61
C THR A 248 -11.07 2.52 -9.24
N GLY A 249 -11.15 1.18 -9.19
CA GLY A 249 -10.82 0.40 -8.00
C GLY A 249 -12.02 0.09 -7.11
N VAL A 250 -12.92 -0.77 -7.59
CA VAL A 250 -14.00 -1.39 -6.80
C VAL A 250 -13.37 -2.27 -5.71
N GLU A 251 -13.76 -2.06 -4.46
CA GLU A 251 -13.26 -2.78 -3.29
C GLU A 251 -14.23 -3.87 -2.80
N GLU A 252 -15.53 -3.71 -3.06
CA GLU A 252 -16.57 -4.65 -2.64
C GLU A 252 -17.67 -4.73 -3.72
N MET A 253 -18.15 -5.95 -3.99
CA MET A 253 -19.27 -6.18 -4.90
C MET A 253 -20.28 -7.14 -4.25
N ASP A 254 -21.48 -6.63 -3.97
CA ASP A 254 -22.57 -7.43 -3.41
C ASP A 254 -23.37 -8.11 -4.53
N LEU A 255 -23.17 -9.42 -4.64
CA LEU A 255 -23.79 -10.35 -5.58
C LEU A 255 -24.70 -11.37 -4.88
N THR A 256 -25.14 -11.05 -3.65
CA THR A 256 -26.03 -11.92 -2.86
C THR A 256 -27.33 -12.16 -3.61
N ASP A 257 -27.81 -13.39 -3.62
CA ASP A 257 -29.04 -13.81 -4.32
C ASP A 257 -29.07 -13.52 -5.85
N CYS A 258 -27.89 -13.33 -6.49
CA CYS A 258 -27.83 -13.17 -7.95
C CYS A 258 -27.87 -14.49 -8.72
N GLY A 259 -27.76 -15.64 -8.05
CA GLY A 259 -27.81 -16.97 -8.64
C GLY A 259 -26.60 -17.34 -9.50
N LEU A 260 -25.45 -16.71 -9.26
CA LEU A 260 -24.21 -16.94 -10.00
C LEU A 260 -23.56 -18.27 -9.61
N SER A 261 -23.03 -18.96 -10.60
CA SER A 261 -22.18 -20.14 -10.40
C SER A 261 -20.77 -19.72 -9.94
N ILE A 262 -20.01 -20.64 -9.35
CA ILE A 262 -18.61 -20.42 -8.96
C ILE A 262 -17.76 -19.95 -10.16
N ALA A 263 -17.97 -20.57 -11.34
CA ALA A 263 -17.26 -20.19 -12.55
C ALA A 263 -17.55 -18.75 -13.00
N GLU A 264 -18.78 -18.28 -12.84
CA GLU A 264 -19.16 -16.89 -13.13
C GLU A 264 -18.55 -15.92 -12.11
N LEU A 265 -18.54 -16.28 -10.84
CA LEU A 265 -17.86 -15.48 -9.80
C LEU A 265 -16.35 -15.37 -10.05
N VAL A 266 -15.70 -16.46 -10.50
CA VAL A 266 -14.28 -16.44 -10.89
C VAL A 266 -14.05 -15.47 -12.05
N ARG A 267 -14.90 -15.46 -13.07
CA ARG A 267 -14.81 -14.52 -14.19
C ARG A 267 -14.95 -13.05 -13.74
N ILE A 268 -15.87 -12.79 -12.82
CA ILE A 268 -16.03 -11.45 -12.23
C ILE A 268 -14.77 -11.08 -11.43
N GLN A 269 -14.22 -12.00 -10.62
CA GLN A 269 -13.00 -11.77 -9.85
C GLN A 269 -11.78 -11.49 -10.73
N GLU A 270 -11.69 -12.11 -11.91
CA GLU A 270 -10.59 -11.89 -12.86
C GLU A 270 -10.58 -10.45 -13.43
N VAL A 271 -11.77 -9.84 -13.62
CA VAL A 271 -11.89 -8.46 -14.11
C VAL A 271 -11.93 -7.41 -12.99
N TYR A 272 -12.27 -7.81 -11.76
CA TYR A 272 -12.23 -6.97 -10.57
C TYR A 272 -11.32 -7.59 -9.50
N PRO A 273 -10.01 -7.72 -9.76
CA PRO A 273 -9.10 -8.50 -8.89
C PRO A 273 -8.94 -7.94 -7.48
N GLY A 274 -9.24 -6.65 -7.27
CA GLY A 274 -9.20 -5.98 -5.95
C GLY A 274 -10.50 -6.03 -5.16
N ALA A 275 -11.60 -6.49 -5.78
CA ALA A 275 -12.90 -6.48 -5.14
C ALA A 275 -13.15 -7.74 -4.31
N VAL A 276 -13.71 -7.56 -3.11
CA VAL A 276 -14.29 -8.65 -2.32
C VAL A 276 -15.70 -8.91 -2.84
N LEU A 277 -15.93 -10.10 -3.38
CA LEU A 277 -17.26 -10.51 -3.86
C LEU A 277 -18.06 -11.07 -2.69
N LEU A 278 -19.24 -10.52 -2.43
CA LEU A 278 -20.20 -11.04 -1.46
C LEU A 278 -21.24 -11.88 -2.22
N SER A 279 -21.21 -13.20 -2.06
CA SER A 279 -22.14 -14.12 -2.73
C SER A 279 -22.34 -15.40 -1.94
N GLU A 280 -23.48 -16.04 -2.16
CA GLU A 280 -23.70 -17.43 -1.77
C GLU A 280 -23.25 -18.37 -2.89
N MET A 281 -22.62 -19.46 -2.50
CA MET A 281 -22.16 -20.52 -3.41
C MET A 281 -22.72 -21.86 -2.97
N GLU A 282 -22.88 -22.77 -3.91
CA GLU A 282 -23.22 -24.16 -3.65
C GLU A 282 -22.27 -25.09 -4.41
N LEU A 283 -21.64 -26.02 -3.67
CA LEU A 283 -20.78 -27.04 -4.25
C LEU A 283 -21.09 -28.38 -3.63
N HIS A 284 -21.43 -29.37 -4.44
CA HIS A 284 -21.80 -30.71 -4.02
C HIS A 284 -22.93 -30.76 -2.95
N GLY A 285 -23.86 -29.80 -2.98
CA GLY A 285 -24.95 -29.66 -2.03
C GLY A 285 -24.60 -28.97 -0.71
N LEU A 286 -23.34 -28.56 -0.53
CA LEU A 286 -22.89 -27.70 0.56
C LEU A 286 -23.07 -26.25 0.16
N LYS A 287 -23.80 -25.48 0.99
CA LYS A 287 -23.99 -24.02 0.80
C LYS A 287 -23.09 -23.26 1.74
N PHE A 288 -22.41 -22.24 1.20
CA PHE A 288 -21.50 -21.38 1.94
C PHE A 288 -21.41 -20.01 1.27
N THR A 289 -20.79 -19.04 1.92
CA THR A 289 -20.57 -17.71 1.36
C THR A 289 -19.12 -17.53 0.96
N THR A 290 -18.85 -16.58 0.06
CA THR A 290 -17.50 -16.18 -0.33
C THR A 290 -16.63 -15.71 0.86
N LEU A 291 -17.23 -15.32 1.99
CA LEU A 291 -16.54 -14.87 3.19
C LEU A 291 -16.24 -15.99 4.21
N ALA A 292 -16.62 -17.24 3.92
CA ALA A 292 -16.37 -18.34 4.85
C ALA A 292 -14.85 -18.54 5.08
N GLU A 293 -14.49 -18.79 6.34
CA GLU A 293 -13.09 -19.03 6.72
C GLU A 293 -12.72 -20.52 6.70
N GLU A 294 -13.72 -21.39 6.76
CA GLU A 294 -13.54 -22.84 6.77
C GLU A 294 -14.66 -23.53 5.97
N LEU A 295 -14.30 -24.56 5.21
CA LEU A 295 -15.21 -25.45 4.50
C LEU A 295 -14.97 -26.90 4.91
N ASP A 296 -16.05 -27.69 5.04
CA ASP A 296 -15.96 -29.11 5.35
C ASP A 296 -16.71 -29.93 4.29
N PHE A 297 -15.93 -30.61 3.44
CA PHE A 297 -16.41 -31.51 2.40
C PHE A 297 -16.24 -33.00 2.79
N SER A 298 -15.99 -33.31 4.06
CA SER A 298 -15.72 -34.68 4.51
C SER A 298 -16.79 -35.67 4.02
N GLY A 299 -16.34 -36.79 3.44
CA GLY A 299 -17.19 -37.85 2.90
C GLY A 299 -17.79 -37.57 1.51
N ILE A 300 -17.60 -36.36 0.94
CA ILE A 300 -18.09 -36.02 -0.39
C ILE A 300 -17.07 -36.51 -1.43
N GLN A 301 -17.47 -37.50 -2.24
CA GLN A 301 -16.60 -38.05 -3.27
C GLN A 301 -16.45 -37.06 -4.44
N MET A 302 -15.22 -36.71 -4.79
CA MET A 302 -14.88 -35.80 -5.86
C MET A 302 -13.97 -36.45 -6.89
N ALA A 303 -14.10 -36.04 -8.15
CA ALA A 303 -13.29 -36.56 -9.26
C ALA A 303 -12.00 -35.75 -9.48
N SER A 304 -12.00 -34.48 -9.12
CA SER A 304 -10.85 -33.57 -9.27
C SER A 304 -10.91 -32.45 -8.23
N PHE A 305 -9.82 -31.69 -8.09
CA PHE A 305 -9.75 -30.50 -7.25
C PHE A 305 -10.28 -29.22 -7.92
N GLU A 306 -10.57 -29.28 -9.22
CA GLU A 306 -10.82 -28.09 -10.05
C GLU A 306 -11.92 -27.18 -9.48
N GLU A 307 -13.05 -27.76 -9.05
CA GLU A 307 -14.18 -26.99 -8.48
C GLU A 307 -13.82 -26.35 -7.12
N ILE A 308 -13.03 -27.06 -6.30
CA ILE A 308 -12.51 -26.52 -5.02
C ILE A 308 -11.53 -25.38 -5.30
N GLU A 309 -10.60 -25.56 -6.23
CA GLU A 309 -9.61 -24.54 -6.60
C GLU A 309 -10.25 -23.29 -7.22
N GLN A 310 -11.37 -23.45 -7.95
CA GLN A 310 -12.17 -22.32 -8.41
C GLN A 310 -12.83 -21.58 -7.24
N ALA A 311 -13.42 -22.30 -6.27
CA ALA A 311 -14.02 -21.69 -5.10
C ALA A 311 -12.99 -20.90 -4.27
N VAL A 312 -11.79 -21.47 -4.06
CA VAL A 312 -10.68 -20.80 -3.34
C VAL A 312 -10.34 -19.44 -3.93
N ARG A 313 -10.39 -19.28 -5.27
CA ARG A 313 -10.04 -18.01 -5.95
C ARG A 313 -10.95 -16.83 -5.58
N VAL A 314 -12.19 -17.12 -5.18
CA VAL A 314 -13.19 -16.09 -4.87
C VAL A 314 -13.49 -15.98 -3.36
N MET A 315 -12.69 -16.66 -2.52
CA MET A 315 -12.87 -16.72 -1.06
C MET A 315 -11.66 -16.09 -0.34
N PRO A 316 -11.60 -14.78 -0.20
CA PRO A 316 -10.42 -14.07 0.32
C PRO A 316 -10.13 -14.38 1.82
N ASN A 317 -11.12 -14.87 2.57
CA ASN A 317 -10.99 -15.16 3.99
C ASN A 317 -10.77 -16.64 4.29
N LEU A 318 -10.78 -17.51 3.27
CA LEU A 318 -10.68 -18.95 3.47
C LEU A 318 -9.31 -19.33 4.01
N LYS A 319 -9.29 -20.03 5.15
CA LYS A 319 -8.08 -20.49 5.85
C LYS A 319 -7.94 -21.99 5.85
N LYS A 320 -9.07 -22.72 5.79
CA LYS A 320 -9.09 -24.17 5.93
C LYS A 320 -10.15 -24.81 5.07
N VAL A 321 -9.78 -25.92 4.41
CA VAL A 321 -10.70 -26.81 3.72
C VAL A 321 -10.49 -28.24 4.22
N ILE A 322 -11.53 -28.84 4.81
CA ILE A 322 -11.50 -30.20 5.31
C ILE A 322 -12.04 -31.14 4.23
N MET A 323 -11.22 -32.10 3.81
CA MET A 323 -11.49 -33.02 2.71
C MET A 323 -11.24 -34.49 3.11
N SER A 324 -11.60 -34.86 4.35
CA SER A 324 -11.49 -36.24 4.80
C SER A 324 -12.40 -37.16 3.98
N ASP A 325 -11.85 -38.26 3.50
CA ASP A 325 -12.61 -39.28 2.74
C ASP A 325 -13.27 -38.79 1.45
N CYS A 326 -12.67 -37.83 0.78
CA CYS A 326 -13.15 -37.24 -0.50
C CYS A 326 -12.72 -38.03 -1.74
N GLY A 327 -12.02 -39.17 -1.59
CA GLY A 327 -11.58 -40.03 -2.71
C GLY A 327 -10.16 -39.75 -3.23
N PHE A 328 -9.40 -38.90 -2.57
CA PHE A 328 -8.02 -38.56 -2.94
C PHE A 328 -6.99 -39.34 -2.10
N SER A 329 -5.84 -39.62 -2.69
CA SER A 329 -4.71 -40.18 -1.94
C SER A 329 -4.01 -39.13 -1.09
N ASN A 330 -3.21 -39.59 -0.10
CA ASN A 330 -2.42 -38.68 0.74
C ASN A 330 -1.48 -37.80 -0.09
N GLU A 331 -0.86 -38.35 -1.15
CA GLU A 331 0.05 -37.64 -2.05
C GLU A 331 -0.67 -36.55 -2.84
N GLN A 332 -1.88 -36.82 -3.31
CA GLN A 332 -2.71 -35.85 -4.01
C GLN A 332 -3.12 -34.68 -3.08
N MET A 333 -3.52 -35.02 -1.86
CA MET A 333 -3.89 -34.01 -0.86
C MET A 333 -2.69 -33.15 -0.43
N ASP A 334 -1.53 -33.76 -0.23
CA ASP A 334 -0.29 -33.07 0.09
C ASP A 334 0.17 -32.14 -1.05
N GLU A 335 0.03 -32.58 -2.31
CA GLU A 335 0.31 -31.73 -3.47
C GLU A 335 -0.66 -30.55 -3.56
N LEU A 336 -1.96 -30.75 -3.29
CA LEU A 336 -2.94 -29.68 -3.24
C LEU A 336 -2.59 -28.67 -2.13
N ASN A 337 -2.26 -29.15 -0.92
CA ASN A 337 -1.88 -28.30 0.20
C ASN A 337 -0.62 -27.45 -0.09
N ARG A 338 0.37 -28.02 -0.79
CA ARG A 338 1.58 -27.28 -1.20
C ARG A 338 1.34 -26.24 -2.28
N ARG A 339 0.30 -26.39 -3.12
CA ARG A 339 -0.05 -25.40 -4.15
C ARG A 339 -0.77 -24.16 -3.59
N HIS A 340 -1.34 -24.27 -2.39
CA HIS A 340 -2.15 -23.24 -1.75
C HIS A 340 -1.59 -22.89 -0.37
N GLU A 341 -0.53 -22.10 -0.31
CA GLU A 341 0.19 -21.77 0.94
C GLU A 341 -0.66 -21.01 1.95
N ASP A 342 -1.67 -20.25 1.48
CA ASP A 342 -2.54 -19.42 2.32
C ASP A 342 -3.78 -20.19 2.84
N VAL A 343 -4.05 -21.40 2.32
CA VAL A 343 -5.22 -22.20 2.68
C VAL A 343 -4.79 -23.61 3.10
N MET A 344 -5.05 -23.97 4.34
CA MET A 344 -4.74 -25.31 4.85
C MET A 344 -5.76 -26.33 4.34
N PHE A 345 -5.32 -27.31 3.56
CA PHE A 345 -6.12 -28.48 3.20
C PHE A 345 -5.90 -29.58 4.21
N VAL A 346 -6.98 -30.04 4.83
CA VAL A 346 -6.98 -31.02 5.93
C VAL A 346 -7.65 -32.29 5.47
N TRP A 347 -7.02 -33.43 5.73
CA TRP A 347 -7.60 -34.74 5.46
C TRP A 347 -7.30 -35.74 6.58
N THR A 348 -7.93 -36.90 6.55
CA THR A 348 -7.66 -37.99 7.49
C THR A 348 -6.66 -38.95 6.87
N VAL A 349 -5.54 -39.19 7.55
CA VAL A 349 -4.62 -40.28 7.25
C VAL A 349 -4.98 -41.52 8.01
N TYR A 350 -4.88 -42.68 7.35
CA TYR A 350 -5.19 -44.00 7.94
C TYR A 350 -3.92 -44.83 8.00
N PHE A 351 -3.63 -45.41 9.16
CA PHE A 351 -2.49 -46.29 9.37
C PHE A 351 -2.77 -47.35 10.42
N SER A 352 -2.62 -48.64 10.05
CA SER A 352 -2.99 -49.77 10.88
C SER A 352 -4.47 -49.69 11.32
N VAL A 353 -4.75 -49.52 12.60
CA VAL A 353 -6.11 -49.38 13.19
C VAL A 353 -6.41 -47.92 13.55
N TYR A 354 -5.50 -47.03 13.28
CA TYR A 354 -5.59 -45.62 13.66
C TYR A 354 -6.01 -44.77 12.47
N SER A 355 -6.64 -43.65 12.82
CA SER A 355 -6.91 -42.56 11.89
C SER A 355 -6.56 -41.24 12.57
N LEU A 356 -6.02 -40.31 11.82
CA LEU A 356 -5.62 -39.02 12.35
C LEU A 356 -5.84 -37.93 11.29
N ARG A 357 -6.47 -36.84 11.67
CA ARG A 357 -6.53 -35.68 10.80
C ARG A 357 -5.18 -34.99 10.73
N THR A 358 -4.82 -34.46 9.56
CA THR A 358 -3.51 -33.80 9.35
C THR A 358 -3.33 -32.53 10.16
N ASP A 359 -4.43 -31.89 10.61
CA ASP A 359 -4.41 -30.70 11.50
C ASP A 359 -4.47 -31.04 13.00
N ALA A 360 -4.36 -32.33 13.37
CA ALA A 360 -4.34 -32.74 14.77
C ALA A 360 -3.10 -32.19 15.48
N LEU A 361 -3.28 -31.68 16.70
CA LEU A 361 -2.20 -31.17 17.53
C LEU A 361 -1.54 -32.25 18.40
N GLY A 362 -2.22 -33.36 18.66
CA GLY A 362 -1.71 -34.43 19.49
C GLY A 362 -2.16 -35.79 19.01
N PHE A 363 -1.25 -36.77 19.10
CA PHE A 363 -1.57 -38.19 18.87
C PHE A 363 -0.82 -39.08 19.87
N CYS A 364 -1.58 -39.98 20.48
CA CYS A 364 -1.06 -40.99 21.41
C CYS A 364 -1.54 -42.39 20.98
N ALA A 365 -0.61 -43.25 20.60
CA ALA A 365 -0.91 -44.62 20.17
C ALA A 365 -1.05 -45.58 21.36
N SER A 366 -0.49 -45.24 22.53
CA SER A 366 -0.39 -46.14 23.67
C SER A 366 -1.66 -46.20 24.53
N ASP A 367 -2.54 -45.21 24.49
CA ASP A 367 -3.68 -45.04 25.41
C ASP A 367 -5.06 -45.04 24.71
N LEU A 368 -5.28 -45.94 23.74
CA LEU A 368 -6.59 -46.07 23.11
C LEU A 368 -7.53 -46.99 23.95
N PRO A 369 -8.58 -46.44 24.56
CA PRO A 369 -9.48 -47.21 25.46
C PRO A 369 -10.13 -48.43 24.81
N GLN A 370 -10.38 -48.35 23.51
CA GLN A 370 -11.05 -49.39 22.74
C GLN A 370 -10.20 -50.67 22.54
N TYR A 371 -8.88 -50.58 22.68
CA TYR A 371 -7.97 -51.72 22.50
C TYR A 371 -7.41 -52.25 23.84
N GLY A 372 -7.70 -51.59 24.96
CA GLY A 372 -7.13 -51.92 26.25
C GLY A 372 -5.60 -51.94 26.23
N TYR A 373 -4.97 -52.88 26.89
CA TYR A 373 -3.52 -53.02 26.92
C TYR A 373 -2.90 -53.71 25.67
N VAL A 374 -3.70 -54.01 24.65
CA VAL A 374 -3.25 -54.78 23.47
C VAL A 374 -3.49 -53.97 22.20
N ALA A 375 -3.03 -52.71 22.17
CA ALA A 375 -2.99 -51.96 20.91
C ALA A 375 -2.03 -52.65 19.93
N PRO A 376 -2.36 -52.75 18.62
CA PRO A 376 -1.45 -53.27 17.65
C PRO A 376 -0.15 -52.46 17.64
N ARG A 377 1.02 -53.12 17.71
CA ARG A 377 2.29 -52.45 17.63
C ARG A 377 2.52 -51.92 16.21
N LEU A 378 2.69 -50.63 16.10
CA LEU A 378 3.03 -49.95 14.85
C LEU A 378 4.46 -50.26 14.44
N ARG A 379 4.67 -50.46 13.15
CA ARG A 379 5.98 -50.70 12.49
C ARG A 379 6.29 -49.57 11.56
N ASN A 380 7.53 -49.51 11.05
CA ASN A 380 7.98 -48.45 10.09
C ASN A 380 6.95 -48.19 8.97
N LYS A 381 6.46 -49.25 8.30
CA LYS A 381 5.47 -49.12 7.22
C LYS A 381 4.11 -48.52 7.66
N ASP A 382 3.76 -48.68 8.93
CA ASP A 382 2.50 -48.18 9.49
C ASP A 382 2.62 -46.69 9.87
N LEU A 383 3.86 -46.20 10.11
CA LEU A 383 4.15 -44.81 10.53
C LEU A 383 4.37 -43.83 9.36
N GLU A 384 4.60 -44.36 8.14
CA GLU A 384 4.86 -43.55 6.97
C GLU A 384 3.78 -42.50 6.69
N PRO A 385 2.45 -42.77 6.82
CA PRO A 385 1.44 -41.74 6.62
C PRO A 385 1.45 -40.61 7.64
N LEU A 386 2.09 -40.75 8.80
CA LEU A 386 2.21 -39.69 9.80
C LEU A 386 3.03 -38.50 9.29
N LYS A 387 3.86 -38.68 8.27
CA LYS A 387 4.63 -37.57 7.66
C LYS A 387 3.76 -36.39 7.18
N TYR A 388 2.47 -36.64 6.92
CA TYR A 388 1.52 -35.60 6.52
C TYR A 388 0.90 -34.84 7.70
N CYS A 389 1.10 -35.32 8.95
CA CYS A 389 0.56 -34.70 10.16
C CYS A 389 1.55 -33.65 10.72
N THR A 390 1.91 -32.66 9.94
CA THR A 390 2.95 -31.65 10.27
C THR A 390 2.52 -30.66 11.34
N GLU A 391 1.22 -30.63 11.68
CA GLU A 391 0.65 -29.78 12.72
C GLU A 391 0.82 -30.35 14.15
N LEU A 392 1.29 -31.62 14.25
CA LEU A 392 1.48 -32.25 15.56
C LEU A 392 2.43 -31.46 16.47
N THR A 393 1.94 -31.14 17.64
CA THR A 393 2.70 -30.53 18.74
C THR A 393 3.10 -31.58 19.77
N ALA A 394 2.28 -32.65 19.93
CA ALA A 394 2.56 -33.75 20.84
C ALA A 394 2.39 -35.10 20.15
N LEU A 395 3.37 -36.00 20.34
CA LEU A 395 3.36 -37.34 19.78
C LEU A 395 3.86 -38.37 20.79
N ASP A 396 3.04 -39.40 21.06
CA ASP A 396 3.39 -40.57 21.88
C ASP A 396 3.24 -41.85 21.07
N LEU A 397 4.38 -42.45 20.70
CA LEU A 397 4.52 -43.74 20.02
C LEU A 397 5.28 -44.74 20.88
N GLY A 398 5.14 -44.67 22.21
CA GLY A 398 5.80 -45.56 23.13
C GLY A 398 5.38 -47.04 22.94
N HIS A 399 6.35 -47.97 23.17
CA HIS A 399 6.17 -49.42 23.12
C HIS A 399 5.75 -50.00 21.75
N MET A 400 6.15 -49.34 20.67
CA MET A 400 5.90 -49.76 19.29
C MET A 400 7.14 -50.50 18.70
N ASP A 401 6.99 -51.06 17.48
CA ASP A 401 7.99 -51.95 16.88
C ASP A 401 8.62 -51.30 15.60
N TYR A 402 9.33 -50.19 15.79
CA TYR A 402 9.98 -49.43 14.73
C TYR A 402 11.43 -49.05 15.07
N ASP A 403 12.22 -48.86 14.04
CA ASP A 403 13.64 -48.45 14.14
C ASP A 403 14.01 -47.29 13.20
N ASP A 404 13.07 -46.83 12.37
CA ASP A 404 13.22 -45.69 11.48
C ASP A 404 12.36 -44.50 11.95
N LEU A 405 13.00 -43.33 12.15
CA LEU A 405 12.36 -42.08 12.57
C LEU A 405 12.17 -41.09 11.42
N SER A 406 12.35 -41.52 10.16
CA SER A 406 12.27 -40.63 8.98
C SER A 406 10.91 -39.93 8.82
N PHE A 407 9.83 -40.55 9.31
CA PHE A 407 8.50 -39.97 9.28
C PHE A 407 8.37 -38.66 10.11
N LEU A 408 9.30 -38.41 11.03
CA LEU A 408 9.34 -37.20 11.86
C LEU A 408 9.97 -36.00 11.17
N LYS A 409 10.56 -36.17 9.97
CA LYS A 409 11.42 -35.18 9.32
C LYS A 409 10.78 -33.80 9.16
N ASP A 410 9.48 -33.75 8.84
CA ASP A 410 8.76 -32.49 8.54
C ASP A 410 7.87 -32.02 9.72
N MET A 411 7.94 -32.70 10.87
CA MET A 411 7.17 -32.36 12.08
C MET A 411 7.88 -31.31 12.95
N HIS A 412 8.12 -30.13 12.39
CA HIS A 412 8.88 -29.07 13.07
C HIS A 412 8.14 -28.38 14.22
N LYS A 413 6.84 -28.62 14.36
CA LYS A 413 6.00 -28.08 15.44
C LYS A 413 6.00 -28.89 16.72
N LEU A 414 6.64 -30.09 16.72
CA LEU A 414 6.68 -30.94 17.90
C LEU A 414 7.38 -30.26 19.08
N GLU A 415 6.65 -30.21 20.20
CA GLU A 415 7.12 -29.74 21.51
C GLU A 415 7.28 -30.90 22.51
N TYR A 416 6.47 -31.96 22.34
CA TYR A 416 6.42 -33.11 23.24
C TYR A 416 6.52 -34.42 22.45
N LEU A 417 7.51 -35.23 22.79
CA LEU A 417 7.80 -36.45 22.04
C LEU A 417 8.11 -37.61 22.99
N ILE A 418 7.35 -38.70 22.87
CA ILE A 418 7.56 -39.95 23.60
C ILE A 418 7.76 -41.09 22.59
N LEU A 419 9.01 -41.64 22.57
CA LEU A 419 9.44 -42.72 21.70
C LEU A 419 10.14 -43.80 22.51
N VAL A 420 9.43 -44.33 23.52
CA VAL A 420 10.03 -45.24 24.48
C VAL A 420 9.92 -46.71 24.00
N ASP A 421 10.93 -47.53 24.36
CA ASP A 421 10.90 -49.00 24.15
C ASP A 421 10.58 -49.40 22.69
N ALA A 422 11.16 -48.66 21.74
CA ALA A 422 11.23 -48.98 20.30
C ALA A 422 12.62 -49.62 20.03
N ARG A 423 13.21 -49.48 18.87
CA ARG A 423 14.51 -50.11 18.56
C ARG A 423 15.42 -49.25 17.75
N PHE A 424 15.13 -47.95 17.65
CA PHE A 424 15.94 -47.03 16.88
C PHE A 424 17.28 -46.75 17.56
N THR A 425 18.27 -46.49 16.75
CA THR A 425 19.64 -46.18 17.16
C THR A 425 20.05 -44.77 16.78
N ASP A 426 19.48 -44.24 15.68
CA ASP A 426 19.75 -42.89 15.15
C ASP A 426 18.65 -41.91 15.54
N ILE A 427 19.05 -40.80 16.17
CA ILE A 427 18.17 -39.70 16.59
C ILE A 427 18.52 -38.38 15.90
N SER A 428 19.23 -38.42 14.79
CA SER A 428 19.66 -37.23 14.05
C SER A 428 18.48 -36.34 13.63
N VAL A 429 17.32 -36.93 13.29
CA VAL A 429 16.10 -36.19 12.95
C VAL A 429 15.57 -35.40 14.15
N ILE A 430 15.70 -35.91 15.37
CA ILE A 430 15.24 -35.22 16.60
C ILE A 430 16.06 -33.93 16.81
N GLY A 431 17.35 -33.91 16.45
CA GLY A 431 18.19 -32.71 16.52
C GLY A 431 17.68 -31.54 15.65
N GLN A 432 16.77 -31.79 14.68
CA GLN A 432 16.16 -30.74 13.85
C GLN A 432 14.94 -30.11 14.51
N MET A 433 14.39 -30.72 15.59
CA MET A 433 13.18 -30.26 16.27
C MET A 433 13.47 -29.14 17.27
N LYS A 434 13.55 -27.91 16.77
CA LYS A 434 13.96 -26.74 17.57
C LYS A 434 12.93 -26.32 18.63
N ASN A 435 11.67 -26.77 18.50
CA ASN A 435 10.59 -26.44 19.42
C ASN A 435 10.44 -27.47 20.56
N LEU A 436 11.21 -28.57 20.52
CA LEU A 436 11.09 -29.66 21.46
C LEU A 436 11.40 -29.22 22.90
N LYS A 437 10.46 -29.44 23.82
CA LYS A 437 10.52 -29.10 25.25
C LYS A 437 10.61 -30.32 26.15
N TYR A 438 9.96 -31.42 25.74
CA TYR A 438 9.86 -32.67 26.50
C TYR A 438 10.19 -33.86 25.62
N LEU A 439 11.10 -34.74 26.07
CA LEU A 439 11.54 -35.91 25.33
C LEU A 439 11.70 -37.14 26.24
N GLU A 440 10.97 -38.22 25.93
CA GLU A 440 11.21 -39.54 26.48
C GLU A 440 11.69 -40.50 25.40
N ILE A 441 12.95 -40.98 25.51
CA ILE A 441 13.59 -41.94 24.60
C ILE A 441 14.22 -43.12 25.32
N PHE A 442 13.74 -43.40 26.53
CA PHE A 442 14.30 -44.47 27.35
C PHE A 442 14.06 -45.88 26.76
N LYS A 443 14.93 -46.84 27.16
CA LYS A 443 14.93 -48.22 26.67
C LYS A 443 15.10 -48.38 25.14
N ASN A 444 15.84 -47.50 24.51
CA ASN A 444 16.25 -47.62 23.11
C ASN A 444 17.75 -47.95 23.00
N GLU A 445 18.19 -48.26 21.78
CA GLU A 445 19.57 -48.66 21.48
C GLU A 445 20.39 -47.49 20.91
N ILE A 446 20.15 -46.27 21.40
CA ILE A 446 20.77 -45.02 20.92
C ILE A 446 22.28 -45.07 21.20
N GLN A 447 23.08 -44.72 20.20
CA GLN A 447 24.53 -44.72 20.30
C GLN A 447 25.14 -43.34 20.45
N ASP A 448 24.50 -42.30 19.93
CA ASP A 448 24.97 -40.91 19.94
C ASP A 448 23.83 -39.99 20.37
N LEU A 449 24.07 -39.24 21.47
CA LEU A 449 23.15 -38.19 21.95
C LEU A 449 23.51 -36.79 21.46
N SER A 450 24.58 -36.63 20.69
CA SER A 450 25.02 -35.30 20.21
C SER A 450 23.97 -34.54 19.40
N PRO A 451 23.04 -35.17 18.63
CA PRO A 451 21.97 -34.44 17.96
C PRO A 451 21.10 -33.61 18.92
N LEU A 452 20.93 -34.06 20.17
CA LEU A 452 20.14 -33.32 21.17
C LEU A 452 20.77 -32.01 21.62
N LEU A 453 22.07 -31.78 21.36
CA LEU A 453 22.72 -30.49 21.61
C LEU A 453 22.11 -29.35 20.77
N GLU A 454 21.43 -29.69 19.69
CA GLU A 454 20.72 -28.76 18.81
C GLU A 454 19.32 -28.39 19.33
N CYS A 455 18.76 -29.15 20.28
CA CYS A 455 17.44 -28.94 20.88
C CYS A 455 17.52 -27.95 22.06
N LYS A 456 17.76 -26.68 21.80
CA LYS A 456 18.02 -25.66 22.84
C LYS A 456 16.79 -25.32 23.70
N ASN A 457 15.58 -25.66 23.24
CA ASN A 457 14.33 -25.49 23.99
C ASN A 457 13.98 -26.72 24.86
N LEU A 458 14.73 -27.82 24.73
CA LEU A 458 14.48 -29.03 25.50
C LEU A 458 14.71 -28.77 26.99
N ARG A 459 13.68 -29.01 27.80
CA ARG A 459 13.69 -28.78 29.25
C ARG A 459 13.75 -30.07 30.03
N HIS A 460 12.98 -31.07 29.60
CA HIS A 460 12.84 -32.36 30.26
C HIS A 460 13.33 -33.47 29.34
N LEU A 461 14.33 -34.23 29.75
CA LEU A 461 14.93 -35.34 29.03
C LEU A 461 14.95 -36.60 29.85
N ASN A 462 14.36 -37.69 29.35
CA ASN A 462 14.44 -39.02 29.92
C ASN A 462 15.13 -40.00 28.95
N VAL A 463 16.34 -40.41 29.31
CA VAL A 463 17.20 -41.38 28.62
C VAL A 463 17.46 -42.65 29.46
N GLY A 464 16.52 -42.97 30.37
CA GLY A 464 16.65 -44.14 31.24
C GLY A 464 16.87 -45.44 30.49
N PHE A 465 17.71 -46.35 31.03
CA PHE A 465 18.02 -47.66 30.45
C PHE A 465 18.58 -47.64 29.02
N VAL A 466 19.02 -46.48 28.51
CA VAL A 466 19.81 -46.39 27.26
C VAL A 466 21.25 -46.75 27.62
N ARG A 467 21.89 -47.62 26.83
CA ARG A 467 23.21 -48.16 27.12
C ARG A 467 24.14 -48.01 25.93
N GLY A 468 25.45 -47.93 26.23
CA GLY A 468 26.50 -47.99 25.22
C GLY A 468 26.76 -46.68 24.47
N PHE A 469 26.19 -45.54 24.89
CA PHE A 469 26.43 -44.23 24.28
C PHE A 469 27.49 -43.42 25.06
N ASP A 470 28.05 -42.42 24.39
CA ASP A 470 28.88 -41.38 25.02
C ASP A 470 27.97 -40.41 25.80
N TYR A 471 28.16 -40.33 27.12
CA TYR A 471 27.42 -39.42 28.00
C TYR A 471 27.90 -37.95 27.95
N THR A 472 29.00 -37.66 27.25
CA THR A 472 29.57 -36.30 27.15
C THR A 472 28.58 -35.25 26.67
N PRO A 473 27.69 -35.52 25.71
CA PRO A 473 26.65 -34.55 25.32
C PRO A 473 25.76 -34.14 26.49
N LEU A 474 25.41 -35.04 27.42
CA LEU A 474 24.57 -34.70 28.57
C LEU A 474 25.23 -33.62 29.46
N THR A 475 26.56 -33.62 29.61
CA THR A 475 27.28 -32.60 30.39
C THR A 475 27.27 -31.20 29.78
N GLN A 476 26.90 -31.09 28.51
CA GLN A 476 26.82 -29.83 27.77
C GLN A 476 25.39 -29.22 27.72
N MET A 477 24.38 -29.99 28.15
CA MET A 477 22.96 -29.58 28.06
C MET A 477 22.54 -28.76 29.30
N THR A 478 23.27 -27.68 29.59
CA THR A 478 23.10 -26.85 30.81
C THR A 478 21.75 -26.08 30.86
N TRP A 479 20.95 -26.12 29.78
CA TRP A 479 19.63 -25.53 29.70
C TRP A 479 18.50 -26.47 30.13
N LEU A 480 18.83 -27.77 30.44
CA LEU A 480 17.84 -28.71 30.96
C LEU A 480 17.38 -28.32 32.38
N GLU A 481 16.08 -28.46 32.60
CA GLU A 481 15.46 -28.35 33.92
C GLU A 481 15.46 -29.71 34.62
N ARG A 482 15.22 -30.80 33.89
CA ARG A 482 15.18 -32.16 34.42
C ARG A 482 15.88 -33.16 33.52
N LEU A 483 16.74 -33.99 34.08
CA LEU A 483 17.42 -35.11 33.44
C LEU A 483 17.15 -36.40 34.19
N TRP A 484 16.50 -37.38 33.55
CA TRP A 484 16.25 -38.72 34.06
C TRP A 484 17.09 -39.75 33.32
N TYR A 485 18.00 -40.44 34.05
CA TYR A 485 18.82 -41.51 33.52
C TYR A 485 18.88 -42.70 34.53
N PRO A 486 17.70 -43.27 34.95
CA PRO A 486 17.71 -44.48 35.79
C PRO A 486 18.26 -45.68 35.00
N GLY A 487 18.77 -46.71 35.74
CA GLY A 487 19.33 -47.91 35.14
C GLY A 487 20.65 -47.72 34.40
N HIS A 488 21.38 -46.65 34.64
CA HIS A 488 22.67 -46.35 34.00
C HIS A 488 23.75 -47.38 34.43
N ILE A 489 24.78 -47.52 33.59
CA ILE A 489 25.95 -48.34 33.83
C ILE A 489 27.20 -47.51 34.14
N LEU A 490 27.07 -46.20 34.33
CA LEU A 490 28.17 -45.28 34.58
C LEU A 490 28.83 -45.54 35.93
N GLU A 491 30.14 -45.36 35.97
CA GLU A 491 30.90 -45.33 37.22
C GLU A 491 30.53 -44.08 38.04
N ASP A 492 30.79 -44.11 39.37
CA ASP A 492 30.41 -43.01 40.25
C ASP A 492 31.07 -41.66 39.84
N ALA A 493 32.32 -41.71 39.34
CA ALA A 493 33.00 -40.51 38.85
C ALA A 493 32.34 -39.92 37.59
N GLN A 494 31.84 -40.75 36.67
CA GLN A 494 31.15 -40.33 35.45
C GLN A 494 29.77 -39.73 35.80
N ARG A 495 29.07 -40.38 36.72
CA ARG A 495 27.79 -39.86 37.21
C ARG A 495 27.98 -38.49 37.91
N GLN A 496 29.02 -38.37 38.74
CA GLN A 496 29.32 -37.10 39.41
C GLN A 496 29.67 -36.00 38.40
N ALA A 497 30.42 -36.33 37.35
CA ALA A 497 30.76 -35.36 36.29
C ALA A 497 29.51 -34.79 35.59
N ILE A 498 28.45 -35.61 35.36
CA ILE A 498 27.19 -35.11 34.81
C ILE A 498 26.50 -34.16 35.81
N VAL A 499 26.43 -34.57 37.11
CA VAL A 499 25.80 -33.74 38.15
C VAL A 499 26.52 -32.41 38.32
N ASP A 500 27.86 -32.43 38.35
CA ASP A 500 28.68 -31.21 38.50
C ASP A 500 28.55 -30.26 37.29
N ALA A 501 28.37 -30.81 36.09
CA ALA A 501 28.18 -30.01 34.88
C ALA A 501 26.78 -29.37 34.78
N LEU A 502 25.79 -29.89 35.50
CA LEU A 502 24.38 -29.49 35.44
C LEU A 502 23.85 -28.94 36.77
N PRO A 503 24.45 -27.88 37.35
CA PRO A 503 24.14 -27.42 38.72
C PRO A 503 22.70 -26.88 38.87
N ASN A 504 22.02 -26.53 37.78
CA ASN A 504 20.66 -25.99 37.79
C ASN A 504 19.60 -27.01 37.30
N THR A 505 20.00 -28.25 37.04
CA THR A 505 19.14 -29.32 36.51
C THR A 505 18.79 -30.29 37.63
N GLU A 506 17.53 -30.66 37.74
CA GLU A 506 17.12 -31.78 38.60
C GLU A 506 17.58 -33.09 37.94
N VAL A 507 18.60 -33.73 38.48
CA VAL A 507 19.20 -34.94 37.93
C VAL A 507 18.80 -36.15 38.77
N TYR A 508 18.08 -37.12 38.13
CA TYR A 508 17.69 -38.39 38.75
C TYR A 508 18.38 -39.57 38.06
N MET A 509 19.33 -40.20 38.74
CA MET A 509 20.20 -41.23 38.15
C MET A 509 20.44 -42.40 39.13
N PRO A 510 19.41 -43.15 39.57
CA PRO A 510 19.62 -44.36 40.33
C PRO A 510 20.09 -45.50 39.42
N ARG A 511 21.05 -46.32 39.90
CA ARG A 511 21.47 -47.57 39.17
C ARG A 511 20.34 -48.60 39.07
N TYR A 512 19.50 -48.66 40.12
CA TYR A 512 18.29 -49.48 40.16
C TYR A 512 17.14 -48.61 40.63
N ASP A 513 16.08 -48.66 39.88
CA ASP A 513 14.82 -47.98 40.20
C ASP A 513 13.68 -48.99 40.23
N PRO A 514 13.06 -49.27 41.39
CA PRO A 514 11.95 -50.19 41.50
C PRO A 514 10.69 -49.71 40.75
N ASP A 515 10.56 -48.40 40.58
CA ASP A 515 9.44 -47.76 39.87
C ASP A 515 9.66 -47.69 38.34
N GLY A 516 10.81 -48.19 37.86
CA GLY A 516 11.16 -48.26 36.45
C GLY A 516 11.67 -46.92 35.88
N SER A 517 11.55 -46.79 34.57
CA SER A 517 12.13 -45.67 33.83
C SER A 517 11.45 -44.30 34.07
N THR A 518 10.27 -44.32 34.67
CA THR A 518 9.50 -43.10 35.00
C THR A 518 9.37 -42.87 36.51
N GLY A 519 10.15 -43.61 37.33
CA GLY A 519 10.22 -43.40 38.78
C GLY A 519 10.68 -42.01 39.15
N GLY A 520 10.68 -41.71 40.47
CA GLY A 520 11.14 -40.44 40.98
C GLY A 520 10.34 -39.21 40.54
N LYS A 521 9.03 -39.38 40.34
CA LYS A 521 8.09 -38.30 39.98
C LYS A 521 8.30 -37.71 38.59
N TRP A 522 8.85 -38.46 37.66
CA TRP A 522 9.05 -37.98 36.29
C TRP A 522 7.77 -37.42 35.65
N ARG A 523 6.65 -38.13 35.73
CA ARG A 523 5.36 -37.78 35.10
C ARG A 523 4.44 -36.95 36.02
N GLU A 524 4.99 -36.35 37.10
CA GLU A 524 4.26 -35.44 37.99
C GLU A 524 4.52 -33.96 37.64
N ALA A 525 5.35 -33.67 36.64
CA ALA A 525 5.67 -32.29 36.21
C ALA A 525 4.53 -31.68 35.36
N ASP A 526 4.27 -30.40 35.52
CA ASP A 526 3.22 -29.68 34.81
C ASP A 526 3.30 -29.86 33.28
N ILE A 527 4.50 -29.84 32.72
CA ILE A 527 4.76 -30.04 31.29
C ILE A 527 4.25 -31.39 30.76
N TYR A 528 4.23 -32.43 31.62
CA TYR A 528 3.64 -33.72 31.24
C TYR A 528 2.12 -33.64 31.13
N PHE A 529 1.47 -32.88 31.99
CA PHE A 529 0.03 -32.67 31.94
C PHE A 529 -0.38 -31.78 30.76
N GLU A 530 0.43 -30.76 30.41
CA GLU A 530 0.25 -29.96 29.19
C GLU A 530 0.22 -30.86 27.96
N MET A 531 1.21 -31.75 27.83
CA MET A 531 1.23 -32.75 26.73
C MET A 531 0.01 -33.65 26.73
N ARG A 532 -0.41 -34.18 27.88
CA ARG A 532 -1.59 -35.10 27.98
C ARG A 532 -2.88 -34.40 27.56
N ASN A 533 -3.02 -33.12 27.83
CA ASN A 533 -4.18 -32.34 27.37
C ASN A 533 -4.25 -32.25 25.83
N LEU A 534 -3.11 -32.20 25.13
CA LEU A 534 -3.07 -32.22 23.66
C LEU A 534 -3.55 -33.56 23.07
N PHE A 535 -3.46 -34.65 23.85
CA PHE A 535 -4.03 -35.96 23.47
C PHE A 535 -5.53 -36.07 23.75
N GLY A 536 -6.19 -34.97 24.19
CA GLY A 536 -7.59 -35.01 24.64
C GLY A 536 -7.80 -35.70 26.00
N MET A 537 -6.73 -35.87 26.75
CA MET A 537 -6.74 -36.53 28.07
C MET A 537 -6.61 -35.45 29.15
N PHE A 538 -7.77 -34.93 29.59
CA PHE A 538 -7.78 -33.86 30.61
C PHE A 538 -7.39 -34.41 31.99
N TYR A 539 -6.19 -34.08 32.44
CA TYR A 539 -5.69 -34.35 33.77
C TYR A 539 -5.73 -33.10 34.63
N GLN A 540 -6.24 -33.23 35.85
CA GLN A 540 -5.99 -32.24 36.89
C GLN A 540 -4.82 -32.69 37.77
N PRO A 541 -3.86 -31.82 38.14
CA PRO A 541 -2.80 -32.13 39.05
C PRO A 541 -3.39 -32.71 40.37
N GLY A 542 -3.00 -33.96 40.73
CA GLY A 542 -3.47 -34.63 41.94
C GLY A 542 -4.75 -35.49 41.80
N GLY A 543 -5.32 -35.60 40.62
CA GLY A 543 -6.50 -36.42 40.34
C GLY A 543 -6.14 -37.82 39.82
N THR A 544 -6.60 -38.88 40.53
CA THR A 544 -6.63 -40.24 40.02
C THR A 544 -7.90 -40.45 39.23
N GLY A 545 -7.91 -40.23 37.93
CA GLY A 545 -9.07 -40.56 37.11
C GLY A 545 -9.11 -39.87 35.78
N MET A 546 -9.21 -40.66 34.70
CA MET A 546 -9.61 -40.18 33.37
C MET A 546 -11.09 -39.77 33.43
N ASN A 547 -11.39 -38.51 33.13
CA ASN A 547 -12.73 -38.18 32.67
C ASN A 547 -12.76 -38.36 31.15
N GLN A 548 -13.37 -39.48 30.74
CA GLN A 548 -13.83 -39.68 29.38
C GLN A 548 -15.25 -39.12 29.30
N ASP A 549 -15.39 -37.91 28.81
CA ASP A 549 -16.61 -37.42 28.23
C ASP A 549 -16.25 -36.63 26.98
N ASN A 550 -16.22 -37.36 25.83
CA ASN A 550 -16.84 -37.02 24.53
C ASN A 550 -16.50 -38.10 23.51
#